data_90ae88e98783e3de870ebd0cc0ba55b5
#
_entry.id   90ae88e98783e3de870ebd0cc0ba55b5
#
_cell.length_a   1.000
_cell.length_b   1.000
_cell.length_c   1.000
_cell.angle_alpha   90.00
_cell.angle_beta   90.00
_cell.angle_gamma   90.00
#
_symmetry.space_group_name_H-M   'P 1'
#
loop_
_entity.id
_entity.type
_entity.pdbx_description
1 polymer ?
#
loop_
_entity_poly.entity_id
_entity_poly.type
_entity_poly.pdbx_seq_one_letter_code
_entity_poly.pdbx_strand_id
1 'polypeptide(L)'
;MNQTYTAAERRYAALVAKTKCLICRRFPDLATGLPTEVHHIGEGSSRQDNWLIAPLCGSKTDGGHHRGGAGLHGLGSKAFVRLYKVPHGTEYGMLAWLNEDLFGVKVSQREAA
;
A
#
# COMPACT_ATOMS: atom_id res chain seq x y z
N MET A 1 -14.30 13.32 8.36
CA MET A 1 -14.71 13.81 7.05
C MET A 1 -14.36 12.83 5.95
N ASN A 2 -15.27 12.64 5.03
CA ASN A 2 -15.05 11.71 3.95
C ASN A 2 -14.11 12.30 2.90
N GLN A 3 -13.24 11.44 2.41
CA GLN A 3 -12.35 11.79 1.33
C GLN A 3 -13.15 11.92 0.05
N THR A 4 -13.01 13.05 -0.63
CA THR A 4 -13.71 13.28 -1.88
C THR A 4 -12.76 13.02 -3.05
N TYR A 5 -13.21 12.19 -3.99
CA TYR A 5 -12.43 11.84 -5.16
C TYR A 5 -12.96 12.56 -6.40
N THR A 6 -12.05 13.05 -7.24
CA THR A 6 -12.41 13.45 -8.58
C THR A 6 -12.66 12.19 -9.40
N ALA A 7 -13.21 12.33 -10.60
CA ALA A 7 -13.45 11.18 -11.48
C ALA A 7 -12.13 10.47 -11.82
N ALA A 8 -11.07 11.24 -12.07
CA ALA A 8 -9.76 10.66 -12.39
C ALA A 8 -9.18 9.92 -11.21
N GLU A 9 -9.29 10.49 -10.01
CA GLU A 9 -8.80 9.84 -8.80
C GLU A 9 -9.56 8.56 -8.52
N ARG A 10 -10.87 8.55 -8.76
CA ARG A 10 -11.69 7.37 -8.55
C ARG A 10 -11.27 6.23 -9.48
N ARG A 11 -10.98 6.56 -10.74
CA ARG A 11 -10.50 5.56 -11.68
C ARG A 11 -9.14 5.01 -11.26
N TYR A 12 -8.26 5.88 -10.77
CA TYR A 12 -6.95 5.43 -10.30
C TYR A 12 -7.06 4.54 -9.07
N ALA A 13 -7.91 4.93 -8.11
CA ALA A 13 -8.10 4.12 -6.91
C ALA A 13 -8.66 2.73 -7.24
N ALA A 14 -9.56 2.64 -8.22
CA ALA A 14 -10.08 1.36 -8.66
C ALA A 14 -8.99 0.50 -9.29
N LEU A 15 -8.10 1.12 -10.06
CA LEU A 15 -6.98 0.41 -10.67
C LEU A 15 -6.03 -0.11 -9.59
N VAL A 16 -5.70 0.72 -8.60
CA VAL A 16 -4.83 0.34 -7.49
C VAL A 16 -5.44 -0.84 -6.72
N ALA A 17 -6.74 -0.78 -6.43
CA ALA A 17 -7.39 -1.86 -5.70
C ALA A 17 -7.30 -3.20 -6.45
N LYS A 18 -7.31 -3.16 -7.77
CA LYS A 18 -7.24 -4.37 -8.58
C LYS A 18 -5.84 -5.00 -8.61
N THR A 19 -4.80 -4.26 -8.26
CA THR A 19 -3.44 -4.80 -8.31
C THR A 19 -3.15 -5.75 -7.16
N LYS A 20 -4.01 -5.80 -6.16
CA LYS A 20 -3.89 -6.66 -4.99
C LYS A 20 -2.82 -6.18 -4.02
N CYS A 21 -2.83 -6.73 -2.83
CA CYS A 21 -1.96 -6.31 -1.72
C CYS A 21 -0.49 -6.40 -2.09
N LEU A 22 0.25 -5.33 -1.83
CA LEU A 22 1.69 -5.28 -2.09
C LEU A 22 2.45 -6.34 -1.31
N ILE A 23 2.05 -6.59 -0.07
CA ILE A 23 2.71 -7.56 0.80
C ILE A 23 2.41 -8.98 0.34
N CYS A 24 1.15 -9.30 0.05
CA CYS A 24 0.77 -10.64 -0.39
C CYS A 24 1.49 -11.02 -1.68
N ARG A 25 1.71 -10.07 -2.56
CA ARG A 25 2.39 -10.34 -3.82
C ARG A 25 3.88 -10.62 -3.63
N ARG A 26 4.51 -9.93 -2.69
CA ARG A 26 5.95 -10.06 -2.48
C ARG A 26 6.33 -11.12 -1.47
N PHE A 27 5.39 -11.47 -0.60
CA PHE A 27 5.59 -12.48 0.42
C PHE A 27 4.45 -13.49 0.33
N PRO A 28 4.47 -14.38 -0.68
CA PRO A 28 3.36 -15.31 -0.90
C PRO A 28 3.04 -16.18 0.31
N ASP A 29 4.03 -16.48 1.14
CA ASP A 29 3.81 -17.28 2.34
C ASP A 29 2.96 -16.55 3.37
N LEU A 30 2.84 -15.23 3.23
CA LEU A 30 2.08 -14.39 4.14
C LEU A 30 0.76 -13.94 3.52
N ALA A 31 0.41 -14.47 2.35
CA ALA A 31 -0.83 -14.09 1.68
C ALA A 31 -2.04 -14.44 2.52
N THR A 32 -2.98 -13.50 2.65
CA THR A 32 -4.13 -13.68 3.54
C THR A 32 -5.40 -14.10 2.82
N GLY A 33 -5.50 -13.87 1.52
CA GLY A 33 -6.72 -14.11 0.78
C GLY A 33 -7.81 -13.07 1.03
N LEU A 34 -7.52 -12.04 1.80
CA LEU A 34 -8.48 -10.98 2.11
C LEU A 34 -8.65 -10.01 0.95
N PRO A 35 -9.78 -9.28 0.91
CA PRO A 35 -9.95 -8.24 -0.11
C PRO A 35 -8.87 -7.17 -0.01
N THR A 36 -8.72 -6.39 -1.06
CA THR A 36 -7.76 -5.30 -1.07
C THR A 36 -8.45 -4.00 -0.70
N GLU A 37 -7.82 -3.27 0.22
CA GLU A 37 -8.26 -1.94 0.60
C GLU A 37 -7.23 -0.94 0.09
N VAL A 38 -7.68 0.29 -0.12
CA VAL A 38 -6.79 1.37 -0.56
C VAL A 38 -6.34 2.13 0.68
N HIS A 39 -5.01 2.18 0.87
CA HIS A 39 -4.41 2.89 1.99
C HIS A 39 -3.86 4.22 1.50
N HIS A 40 -4.20 5.32 2.18
CA HIS A 40 -3.62 6.63 1.88
C HIS A 40 -2.29 6.74 2.60
N ILE A 41 -1.21 6.97 1.84
CA ILE A 41 0.13 7.07 2.38
C ILE A 41 0.31 8.41 3.10
N GLY A 42 1.10 8.42 4.15
CA GLY A 42 1.32 9.64 4.92
C GLY A 42 0.42 9.70 6.15
N GLU A 43 0.28 8.60 6.82
CA GLU A 43 -0.49 8.51 8.06
C GLU A 43 -0.06 9.60 9.04
N GLY A 44 -1.03 10.22 9.70
CA GLY A 44 -0.74 11.31 10.63
C GLY A 44 -0.77 12.68 9.98
N SER A 45 -0.81 12.73 8.66
CA SER A 45 -0.97 13.98 7.94
C SER A 45 -2.41 14.47 8.06
N SER A 46 -2.59 15.77 8.19
CA SER A 46 -3.92 16.35 8.25
C SER A 46 -4.59 16.39 6.88
N ARG A 47 -3.81 16.18 5.82
CA ARG A 47 -4.30 16.23 4.45
C ARG A 47 -3.88 14.95 3.73
N GLN A 48 -4.86 14.28 3.13
CA GLN A 48 -4.60 13.06 2.38
C GLN A 48 -4.65 13.34 0.89
N ASP A 49 -3.71 12.74 0.16
CA ASP A 49 -3.61 12.90 -1.27
C ASP A 49 -4.12 11.62 -1.93
N ASN A 50 -5.15 11.74 -2.75
CA ASN A 50 -5.78 10.59 -3.40
C ASN A 50 -4.90 9.94 -4.47
N TRP A 51 -3.77 10.56 -4.81
CA TRP A 51 -2.80 9.97 -5.72
C TRP A 51 -1.70 9.20 -5.00
N LEU A 52 -1.54 9.42 -3.68
CA LEU A 52 -0.53 8.74 -2.87
C LEU A 52 -1.22 7.61 -2.11
N ILE A 53 -1.54 6.56 -2.83
CA ILE A 53 -2.30 5.42 -2.29
C ILE A 53 -1.60 4.11 -2.61
N ALA A 54 -1.87 3.10 -1.80
CA ALA A 54 -1.28 1.77 -1.97
C ALA A 54 -2.30 0.70 -1.63
N PRO A 55 -2.25 -0.45 -2.34
CA PRO A 55 -3.18 -1.55 -2.07
C PRO A 55 -2.65 -2.45 -0.96
N LEU A 56 -3.42 -2.61 0.09
CA LEU A 56 -3.09 -3.51 1.20
C LEU A 56 -4.35 -4.30 1.55
N CYS A 57 -4.19 -5.60 1.82
CA CYS A 57 -5.33 -6.45 2.10
C CYS A 57 -5.92 -6.18 3.47
N GLY A 58 -7.23 -6.42 3.61
CA GLY A 58 -7.92 -6.27 4.86
C GLY A 58 -9.42 -6.22 4.67
N SER A 59 -10.13 -6.30 5.78
CA SER A 59 -11.57 -6.16 5.80
C SER A 59 -11.96 -5.54 7.13
N LYS A 60 -13.26 -5.32 7.34
CA LYS A 60 -13.73 -4.74 8.60
C LYS A 60 -13.51 -5.68 9.78
N THR A 61 -13.51 -6.99 9.53
CA THR A 61 -13.39 -7.97 10.61
C THR A 61 -11.98 -8.53 10.74
N ASP A 62 -11.19 -8.46 9.67
CA ASP A 62 -9.80 -8.94 9.69
C ASP A 62 -8.95 -7.90 8.96
N GLY A 63 -8.11 -7.21 9.69
CA GLY A 63 -7.36 -6.08 9.14
C GLY A 63 -6.25 -6.44 8.15
N GLY A 64 -5.82 -7.69 8.10
CA GLY A 64 -4.78 -8.13 7.16
C GLY A 64 -3.51 -7.30 7.24
N HIS A 65 -2.93 -7.02 6.09
CA HIS A 65 -1.70 -6.22 6.02
C HIS A 65 -1.96 -4.71 6.10
N HIS A 66 -3.23 -4.30 6.06
CA HIS A 66 -3.58 -2.90 6.21
C HIS A 66 -3.73 -2.52 7.68
N ARG A 67 -4.68 -3.14 8.39
CA ARG A 67 -5.03 -2.74 9.76
C ARG A 67 -4.78 -3.82 10.80
N GLY A 68 -4.39 -5.02 10.38
CA GLY A 68 -4.19 -6.13 11.31
C GLY A 68 -2.93 -6.01 12.13
N GLY A 69 -2.73 -6.98 13.03
CA GLY A 69 -1.57 -6.98 13.92
C GLY A 69 -0.23 -6.99 13.22
N ALA A 70 -0.15 -7.61 12.06
CA ALA A 70 1.05 -7.62 11.22
C ALA A 70 0.93 -6.63 10.05
N GLY A 71 -0.04 -5.74 10.11
CA GLY A 71 -0.28 -4.76 9.06
C GLY A 71 0.23 -3.38 9.43
N LEU A 72 0.06 -2.46 8.49
CA LEU A 72 0.59 -1.11 8.63
C LEU A 72 0.07 -0.39 9.87
N HIS A 73 -1.25 -0.39 10.06
CA HIS A 73 -1.82 0.32 11.20
C HIS A 73 -1.61 -0.41 12.52
N GLY A 74 -1.55 -1.74 12.49
CA GLY A 74 -1.32 -2.51 13.70
C GLY A 74 0.11 -2.38 14.21
N LEU A 75 1.08 -2.43 13.30
CA LEU A 75 2.50 -2.33 13.65
C LEU A 75 2.97 -0.89 13.80
N GLY A 76 2.36 0.02 13.07
CA GLY A 76 2.87 1.36 12.90
C GLY A 76 3.80 1.42 11.69
N SER A 77 3.95 2.62 11.14
CA SER A 77 4.66 2.82 9.88
C SER A 77 6.10 2.33 9.92
N LYS A 78 6.86 2.71 10.96
CA LYS A 78 8.28 2.34 11.04
C LYS A 78 8.49 0.84 11.15
N ALA A 79 7.71 0.18 11.99
CA ALA A 79 7.84 -1.26 12.18
C ALA A 79 7.41 -2.01 10.93
N PHE A 80 6.35 -1.56 10.28
CA PHE A 80 5.87 -2.16 9.04
C PHE A 80 6.95 -2.08 7.95
N VAL A 81 7.52 -0.88 7.78
CA VAL A 81 8.56 -0.66 6.77
C VAL A 81 9.76 -1.54 7.02
N ARG A 82 10.16 -1.66 8.28
CA ARG A 82 11.32 -2.49 8.65
C ARG A 82 11.03 -3.98 8.43
N LEU A 83 9.85 -4.43 8.86
CA LEU A 83 9.49 -5.85 8.78
C LEU A 83 9.44 -6.33 7.34
N TYR A 84 8.81 -5.57 6.47
CA TYR A 84 8.61 -5.97 5.09
C TYR A 84 9.64 -5.41 4.13
N LYS A 85 10.61 -4.68 4.64
CA LYS A 85 11.71 -4.11 3.85
C LYS A 85 11.21 -3.24 2.71
N VAL A 86 10.27 -2.37 3.05
CA VAL A 86 9.71 -1.43 2.08
C VAL A 86 10.84 -0.55 1.52
N PRO A 87 10.88 -0.33 0.20
CA PRO A 87 11.94 0.48 -0.40
C PRO A 87 12.05 1.87 0.22
N HIS A 88 13.26 2.40 0.24
CA HIS A 88 13.56 3.76 0.69
C HIS A 88 13.32 4.03 2.18
N GLY A 89 12.94 3.02 2.94
CA GLY A 89 12.83 3.13 4.40
C GLY A 89 11.65 3.93 4.92
N THR A 90 10.66 4.22 4.09
CA THR A 90 9.43 4.91 4.51
C THR A 90 8.21 4.31 3.82
N GLU A 91 7.01 4.65 4.30
CA GLU A 91 5.78 4.23 3.63
C GLU A 91 5.74 4.60 2.16
N TYR A 92 6.34 5.74 1.82
CA TYR A 92 6.33 6.21 0.43
C TYR A 92 7.05 5.26 -0.50
N GLY A 93 7.93 4.42 0.04
CA GLY A 93 8.58 3.38 -0.75
C GLY A 93 7.62 2.39 -1.36
N MET A 94 6.40 2.28 -0.79
CA MET A 94 5.38 1.42 -1.38
C MET A 94 5.00 1.87 -2.79
N LEU A 95 5.21 3.15 -3.12
CA LEU A 95 4.93 3.64 -4.46
C LEU A 95 5.85 2.99 -5.50
N ALA A 96 7.09 2.67 -5.11
CA ALA A 96 8.00 1.98 -6.02
C ALA A 96 7.46 0.57 -6.32
N TRP A 97 7.01 -0.13 -5.30
CA TRP A 97 6.40 -1.45 -5.49
C TRP A 97 5.14 -1.37 -6.35
N LEU A 98 4.31 -0.36 -6.08
CA LEU A 98 3.08 -0.17 -6.84
C LEU A 98 3.38 0.08 -8.31
N ASN A 99 4.40 0.89 -8.60
CA ASN A 99 4.79 1.15 -9.98
C ASN A 99 5.24 -0.12 -10.69
N GLU A 100 5.96 -1.01 -9.97
CA GLU A 100 6.31 -2.30 -10.54
C GLU A 100 5.06 -3.10 -10.90
N ASP A 101 4.09 -3.11 -9.98
CA ASP A 101 2.88 -3.92 -10.17
C ASP A 101 1.97 -3.36 -11.25
N LEU A 102 1.89 -2.04 -11.37
CA LEU A 102 1.04 -1.41 -12.37
C LEU A 102 1.68 -1.34 -13.74
N PHE A 103 2.98 -1.09 -13.81
CA PHE A 103 3.64 -0.74 -15.06
C PHE A 103 4.84 -1.61 -15.40
N GLY A 104 5.22 -2.52 -14.53
CA GLY A 104 6.38 -3.36 -14.75
C GLY A 104 7.72 -2.63 -14.59
N VAL A 105 7.73 -1.47 -13.96
CA VAL A 105 8.93 -0.67 -13.80
C VAL A 105 9.66 -1.04 -12.51
N LYS A 106 10.94 -1.36 -12.60
CA LYS A 106 11.77 -1.73 -11.45
C LYS A 106 12.50 -0.50 -10.92
N VAL A 107 11.77 0.38 -10.27
CA VAL A 107 12.28 1.67 -9.81
C VAL A 107 13.45 1.50 -8.85
N SER A 108 13.34 0.58 -7.90
CA SER A 108 14.40 0.38 -6.90
C SER A 108 15.72 -0.08 -7.52
N GLN A 109 15.65 -0.86 -8.58
CA GLN A 109 16.87 -1.32 -9.27
C GLN A 109 17.57 -0.18 -9.98
N ARG A 110 16.81 0.74 -10.51
CA ARG A 110 17.39 1.88 -11.22
C ARG A 110 18.18 2.76 -10.29
N GLU A 111 17.71 2.88 -9.07
CA GLU A 111 18.43 3.68 -8.08
C GLU A 111 19.69 2.99 -7.62
N ALA A 112 19.67 1.68 -7.56
CA ALA A 112 20.86 0.91 -7.20
C ALA A 112 21.95 1.04 -8.26
N ALA A 113 21.58 1.29 -9.49
CA ALA A 113 22.53 1.49 -10.55
C ALA A 113 23.17 2.86 -10.43
#